data_feedab375674d28b7eef18b5d051a68d
#
_entry.id   feedab375674d28b7eef18b5d051a68d
#
_cell.length_a   1.000
_cell.length_b   1.000
_cell.length_c   1.000
_cell.angle_alpha   90.00
_cell.angle_beta   90.00
_cell.angle_gamma   90.00
#
_symmetry.space_group_name_H-M   'P 1'
#
loop_
_entity.id
_entity.type
_entity.pdbx_description
1 polymer ?
#
loop_
_entity_poly.entity_id
_entity_poly.type
_entity_poly.pdbx_seq_one_letter_code
_entity_poly.pdbx_strand_id
1 'polypeptide(L)'
;MSSTIAILGLAVLVLIHEAGHFFVARAVGMTPRKFYLGFGPPLVKRMRGGVEYGIAAFPLGGYVKIPGMHRPAPGDVRRSLQPAEQKQFAAELEALDAALERDDEQTAAAIVAGMQPQLPDNKQVQELAWALAPDAYWRQRAWKKVAVIAAGPLTNIVLALALFTGVYMVSQVELTRVVDRVLPHRPAAAAGLQGGDRIVAVAGHRVTPVQISRRINATHGRPFTIVVQREGHRVTVGPLRARLDQGAYRVGFEIKGALGPGESFPAASRDAVRLTWLVTSETVKSIAGLFVGTGTQDISSAVGIVRVTSQAARQSVQDYLWVLGLVSLSLALLNLLPVLPLDGGHIVMSVLERIRGRAFSQLAYMRYSAVGLALFAFLLYLGLRNDLTGGNS
;
A
#
# COMPACT_ATOMS: atom_id res chain seq x y z
N MET A 1 3.89 11.55 -21.21
CA MET A 1 2.66 10.70 -21.20
C MET A 1 2.70 9.55 -20.19
N SER A 2 3.69 8.64 -20.21
CA SER A 2 3.71 7.48 -19.30
C SER A 2 3.77 7.82 -17.81
N SER A 3 4.55 8.85 -17.40
CA SER A 3 4.59 9.28 -16.00
C SER A 3 3.27 9.90 -15.54
N THR A 4 2.57 10.62 -16.40
CA THR A 4 1.25 11.17 -16.11
C THR A 4 0.22 10.04 -15.90
N ILE A 5 0.24 9.00 -16.76
CA ILE A 5 -0.62 7.82 -16.62
C ILE A 5 -0.32 7.07 -15.31
N ALA A 6 0.96 6.92 -14.96
CA ALA A 6 1.37 6.31 -13.70
C ALA A 6 0.84 7.08 -12.47
N ILE A 7 1.02 8.41 -12.45
CA ILE A 7 0.53 9.26 -11.36
C ILE A 7 -1.00 9.21 -11.25
N LEU A 8 -1.71 9.25 -12.39
CA LEU A 8 -3.17 9.13 -12.40
C LEU A 8 -3.63 7.77 -11.87
N GLY A 9 -2.96 6.68 -12.25
CA GLY A 9 -3.26 5.36 -11.71
C GLY A 9 -3.07 5.29 -10.20
N LEU A 10 -1.95 5.80 -9.69
CA LEU A 10 -1.69 5.87 -8.26
C LEU A 10 -2.74 6.74 -7.53
N ALA A 11 -3.13 7.88 -8.11
CA ALA A 11 -4.17 8.74 -7.55
C ALA A 11 -5.53 8.00 -7.47
N VAL A 12 -5.86 7.19 -8.48
CA VAL A 12 -7.08 6.34 -8.48
C VAL A 12 -7.02 5.28 -7.38
N LEU A 13 -5.86 4.63 -7.16
CA LEU A 13 -5.69 3.66 -6.06
C LEU A 13 -5.98 4.29 -4.71
N VAL A 14 -5.43 5.48 -4.46
CA VAL A 14 -5.66 6.22 -3.23
C VAL A 14 -7.13 6.67 -3.12
N LEU A 15 -7.73 7.17 -4.19
CA LEU A 15 -9.13 7.56 -4.20
C LEU A 15 -10.06 6.41 -3.83
N ILE A 16 -9.80 5.20 -4.34
CA ILE A 16 -10.55 3.99 -4.02
C ILE A 16 -10.35 3.59 -2.55
N HIS A 17 -9.13 3.70 -2.04
CA HIS A 17 -8.83 3.49 -0.62
C HIS A 17 -9.65 4.42 0.28
N GLU A 18 -9.59 5.73 0.03
CA GLU A 18 -10.33 6.74 0.79
C GLU A 18 -11.86 6.56 0.66
N ALA A 19 -12.32 6.15 -0.53
CA ALA A 19 -13.72 5.84 -0.76
C ALA A 19 -14.19 4.65 0.10
N GLY A 20 -13.34 3.67 0.36
CA GLY A 20 -13.62 2.58 1.29
C GLY A 20 -13.97 3.10 2.68
N HIS A 21 -13.12 3.93 3.27
CA HIS A 21 -13.37 4.56 4.57
C HIS A 21 -14.66 5.39 4.55
N PHE A 22 -14.83 6.19 3.51
CA PHE A 22 -15.97 7.09 3.36
C PHE A 22 -17.32 6.35 3.34
N PHE A 23 -17.45 5.35 2.48
CA PHE A 23 -18.71 4.62 2.32
C PHE A 23 -19.05 3.77 3.54
N VAL A 24 -18.05 3.10 4.13
CA VAL A 24 -18.27 2.30 5.34
C VAL A 24 -18.58 3.19 6.54
N ALA A 25 -17.92 4.35 6.70
CA ALA A 25 -18.26 5.30 7.76
C ALA A 25 -19.74 5.71 7.68
N ARG A 26 -20.21 6.08 6.50
CA ARG A 26 -21.62 6.43 6.29
C ARG A 26 -22.56 5.26 6.58
N ALA A 27 -22.22 4.07 6.13
CA ALA A 27 -23.04 2.87 6.34
C ALA A 27 -23.19 2.50 7.82
N VAL A 28 -22.19 2.78 8.66
CA VAL A 28 -22.26 2.52 10.10
C VAL A 28 -22.75 3.70 10.93
N GLY A 29 -23.17 4.82 10.28
CA GLY A 29 -23.76 5.98 10.93
C GLY A 29 -22.76 7.04 11.41
N MET A 30 -21.55 7.06 10.86
CA MET A 30 -20.57 8.14 11.02
C MET A 30 -20.58 9.00 9.76
N THR A 31 -20.83 10.30 9.86
CA THR A 31 -20.83 11.18 8.70
C THR A 31 -19.48 11.84 8.52
N PRO A 32 -18.69 11.47 7.51
CA PRO A 32 -17.43 12.16 7.22
C PRO A 32 -17.70 13.65 6.95
N ARG A 33 -16.80 14.52 7.39
CA ARG A 33 -16.93 15.97 7.20
C ARG A 33 -16.22 16.44 5.94
N LYS A 34 -15.14 15.76 5.54
CA LYS A 34 -14.38 16.08 4.32
C LYS A 34 -13.98 14.82 3.58
N PHE A 35 -13.96 14.92 2.26
CA PHE A 35 -13.43 13.91 1.35
C PHE A 35 -12.57 14.62 0.31
N TYR A 36 -11.26 14.40 0.38
CA TYR A 36 -10.32 15.11 -0.48
C TYR A 36 -9.40 14.14 -1.23
N LEU A 37 -9.17 14.45 -2.51
CA LEU A 37 -8.08 13.89 -3.28
C LEU A 37 -6.89 14.86 -3.21
N GLY A 38 -5.75 14.36 -2.75
CA GLY A 38 -4.55 15.17 -2.56
C GLY A 38 -4.44 15.86 -1.21
N PHE A 39 -3.31 16.52 -1.00
CA PHE A 39 -2.97 17.30 0.19
C PHE A 39 -2.68 18.75 -0.15
N GLY A 40 -2.70 19.62 0.87
CA GLY A 40 -2.40 21.05 0.73
C GLY A 40 -3.64 21.92 0.53
N PRO A 41 -3.48 23.13 0.00
CA PRO A 41 -4.58 24.06 -0.22
C PRO A 41 -5.57 23.50 -1.26
N PRO A 42 -6.89 23.64 -1.02
CA PRO A 42 -7.90 23.18 -1.96
C PRO A 42 -7.87 24.02 -3.25
N LEU A 43 -7.76 23.34 -4.40
CA LEU A 43 -7.92 23.96 -5.72
C LEU A 43 -9.39 24.11 -6.09
N VAL A 44 -10.17 23.07 -5.79
CA VAL A 44 -11.62 23.04 -5.99
C VAL A 44 -12.26 22.39 -4.77
N LYS A 45 -13.33 23.00 -4.26
CA LYS A 45 -14.15 22.44 -3.17
C LYS A 45 -15.63 22.65 -3.41
N ARG A 46 -16.44 21.70 -2.97
CA ARG A 46 -17.89 21.76 -3.06
C ARG A 46 -18.53 21.10 -1.84
N MET A 47 -19.48 21.78 -1.21
CA MET A 47 -20.31 21.23 -0.14
C MET A 47 -21.49 20.46 -0.73
N ARG A 48 -21.71 19.23 -0.27
CA ARG A 48 -22.91 18.43 -0.62
C ARG A 48 -23.27 17.50 0.53
N GLY A 49 -24.51 17.59 1.01
CA GLY A 49 -25.01 16.69 2.06
C GLY A 49 -24.20 16.74 3.37
N GLY A 50 -23.70 17.92 3.76
CA GLY A 50 -22.89 18.11 4.98
C GLY A 50 -21.44 17.64 4.85
N VAL A 51 -21.01 17.21 3.67
CA VAL A 51 -19.63 16.79 3.36
C VAL A 51 -18.98 17.79 2.43
N GLU A 52 -17.76 18.22 2.73
CA GLU A 52 -16.92 19.01 1.86
C GLU A 52 -16.07 18.08 0.98
N TYR A 53 -16.37 18.08 -0.31
CA TYR A 53 -15.58 17.35 -1.33
C TYR A 53 -14.59 18.30 -1.98
N GLY A 54 -13.36 17.84 -2.18
CA GLY A 54 -12.36 18.70 -2.80
C GLY A 54 -11.20 17.97 -3.46
N ILE A 55 -10.48 18.74 -4.29
CA ILE A 55 -9.21 18.35 -4.88
C ILE A 55 -8.19 19.37 -4.39
N ALA A 56 -7.11 18.88 -3.80
CA ALA A 56 -6.02 19.69 -3.28
C ALA A 56 -4.84 19.78 -4.27
N ALA A 57 -3.92 20.72 -4.02
CA ALA A 57 -2.84 21.07 -4.94
C ALA A 57 -1.84 19.94 -5.22
N PHE A 58 -1.59 19.08 -4.25
CA PHE A 58 -0.65 17.97 -4.38
C PHE A 58 -1.42 16.65 -4.53
N PRO A 59 -1.52 16.06 -5.75
CA PRO A 59 -2.35 14.87 -6.02
C PRO A 59 -1.71 13.56 -5.55
N LEU A 60 -0.85 13.63 -4.54
CA LEU A 60 -0.17 12.48 -3.93
C LEU A 60 -0.89 12.11 -2.63
N GLY A 61 -1.94 11.29 -2.74
CA GLY A 61 -2.71 10.86 -1.60
C GLY A 61 -4.15 11.37 -1.59
N GLY A 62 -4.80 11.28 -0.44
CA GLY A 62 -6.13 11.75 -0.15
C GLY A 62 -6.43 11.66 1.33
N TYR A 63 -7.58 12.10 1.76
CA TYR A 63 -8.04 11.88 3.12
C TYR A 63 -9.55 11.99 3.27
N VAL A 64 -10.06 11.19 4.19
CA VAL A 64 -11.43 11.30 4.71
C VAL A 64 -11.38 11.85 6.12
N LYS A 65 -11.97 13.00 6.36
CA LYS A 65 -12.09 13.55 7.72
C LYS A 65 -13.30 12.95 8.43
N ILE A 66 -13.05 11.95 9.24
CA ILE A 66 -14.05 11.36 10.15
C ILE A 66 -14.05 12.21 11.43
N PRO A 67 -15.24 12.62 11.96
CA PRO A 67 -15.31 13.46 13.14
C PRO A 67 -14.84 12.72 14.39
N GLY A 68 -14.09 13.41 15.24
CA GLY A 68 -13.75 12.92 16.59
C GLY A 68 -12.95 11.63 16.61
N MET A 69 -11.81 11.58 15.94
CA MET A 69 -10.91 10.41 15.97
C MET A 69 -10.38 10.10 17.39
N HIS A 70 -10.35 11.08 18.27
CA HIS A 70 -9.96 10.95 19.68
C HIS A 70 -10.93 11.69 20.57
N ARG A 71 -10.97 11.29 21.84
CA ARG A 71 -11.81 11.93 22.83
C ARG A 71 -11.28 13.33 23.15
N PRO A 72 -12.15 14.37 23.20
CA PRO A 72 -11.78 15.70 23.66
C PRO A 72 -11.24 15.69 25.09
N ALA A 73 -10.28 16.56 25.35
CA ALA A 73 -9.67 16.71 26.66
C ALA A 73 -9.68 18.18 27.09
N PRO A 74 -9.70 18.45 28.42
CA PRO A 74 -9.56 19.81 28.94
C PRO A 74 -8.32 20.52 28.38
N GLY A 75 -8.46 21.80 28.07
CA GLY A 75 -7.40 22.63 27.49
C GLY A 75 -7.14 22.46 25.99
N ASP A 76 -7.83 21.57 25.29
CA ASP A 76 -7.61 21.35 23.84
C ASP A 76 -7.87 22.63 23.05
N VAL A 77 -8.97 23.34 23.32
CA VAL A 77 -9.30 24.62 22.65
C VAL A 77 -8.39 25.75 23.15
N ARG A 78 -8.19 25.84 24.45
CA ARG A 78 -7.36 26.90 25.05
C ARG A 78 -5.98 26.99 24.42
N ARG A 79 -5.33 25.85 24.15
CA ARG A 79 -4.01 25.80 23.50
C ARG A 79 -4.00 26.32 22.05
N SER A 80 -5.14 26.40 21.41
CA SER A 80 -5.26 26.83 20.01
C SER A 80 -5.64 28.30 19.83
N LEU A 81 -6.12 28.93 20.90
CA LEU A 81 -6.55 30.33 20.89
C LEU A 81 -5.37 31.28 21.13
N GLN A 82 -5.44 32.45 20.48
CA GLN A 82 -4.51 33.54 20.77
C GLN A 82 -4.73 34.11 22.18
N PRO A 83 -3.76 34.75 22.80
CA PRO A 83 -3.87 35.30 24.15
C PRO A 83 -5.07 36.28 24.32
N ALA A 84 -5.41 37.05 23.29
CA ALA A 84 -6.56 37.95 23.32
C ALA A 84 -7.88 37.17 23.33
N GLU A 85 -7.99 36.14 22.50
CA GLU A 85 -9.17 35.25 22.43
C GLU A 85 -9.33 34.47 23.76
N GLN A 86 -8.23 34.00 24.36
CA GLN A 86 -8.25 33.31 25.65
C GLN A 86 -8.81 34.21 26.76
N LYS A 87 -8.53 35.51 26.74
CA LYS A 87 -9.10 36.47 27.69
C LYS A 87 -10.59 36.73 27.39
N GLN A 88 -10.94 36.86 26.11
CA GLN A 88 -12.31 37.08 25.70
C GLN A 88 -13.25 35.94 26.10
N PHE A 89 -12.79 34.68 25.94
CA PHE A 89 -13.57 33.47 26.21
C PHE A 89 -13.16 32.78 27.52
N ALA A 90 -12.61 33.53 28.51
CA ALA A 90 -12.03 32.92 29.72
C ALA A 90 -13.07 32.11 30.52
N ALA A 91 -14.29 32.62 30.67
CA ALA A 91 -15.36 31.96 31.40
C ALA A 91 -15.88 30.72 30.67
N GLU A 92 -16.05 30.81 29.34
CA GLU A 92 -16.50 29.71 28.49
C GLU A 92 -15.44 28.58 28.47
N LEU A 93 -14.15 28.92 28.42
CA LEU A 93 -13.05 27.96 28.45
C LEU A 93 -12.96 27.25 29.81
N GLU A 94 -13.17 27.94 30.91
CA GLU A 94 -13.19 27.34 32.23
C GLU A 94 -14.39 26.40 32.40
N ALA A 95 -15.57 26.84 31.96
CA ALA A 95 -16.78 26.04 31.98
C ALA A 95 -16.66 24.81 31.05
N LEU A 96 -16.03 24.96 29.87
CA LEU A 96 -15.77 23.88 28.94
C LEU A 96 -14.82 22.85 29.54
N ASP A 97 -13.70 23.29 30.12
CA ASP A 97 -12.73 22.41 30.75
C ASP A 97 -13.39 21.63 31.90
N ALA A 98 -14.16 22.30 32.75
CA ALA A 98 -14.92 21.68 33.83
C ALA A 98 -16.00 20.70 33.36
N ALA A 99 -16.67 20.97 32.24
CA ALA A 99 -17.63 20.06 31.64
C ALA A 99 -16.94 18.80 31.09
N LEU A 100 -15.79 18.95 30.39
CA LEU A 100 -15.01 17.84 29.85
C LEU A 100 -14.38 16.96 30.98
N GLU A 101 -13.99 17.56 32.11
CA GLU A 101 -13.50 16.83 33.29
C GLU A 101 -14.59 15.96 33.94
N ARG A 102 -15.83 16.44 33.93
CA ARG A 102 -17.01 15.75 34.50
C ARG A 102 -17.69 14.80 33.52
N ASP A 103 -17.16 14.65 32.31
CA ASP A 103 -17.80 13.90 31.21
C ASP A 103 -19.20 14.42 30.83
N ASP A 104 -19.47 15.72 31.10
CA ASP A 104 -20.70 16.38 30.71
C ASP A 104 -20.60 16.91 29.27
N GLU A 105 -20.83 15.98 28.36
CA GLU A 105 -20.69 16.24 26.91
C GLU A 105 -21.79 17.15 26.37
N GLN A 106 -22.98 17.18 27.00
CA GLN A 106 -24.07 18.07 26.60
C GLN A 106 -23.71 19.53 26.87
N THR A 107 -23.27 19.81 28.10
CA THR A 107 -22.81 21.16 28.47
C THR A 107 -21.60 21.58 27.63
N ALA A 108 -20.63 20.69 27.42
CA ALA A 108 -19.47 20.98 26.56
C ALA A 108 -19.89 21.31 25.12
N ALA A 109 -20.84 20.55 24.55
CA ALA A 109 -21.37 20.81 23.20
C ALA A 109 -22.11 22.16 23.09
N ALA A 110 -22.91 22.50 24.11
CA ALA A 110 -23.63 23.79 24.15
C ALA A 110 -22.65 24.97 24.22
N ILE A 111 -21.60 24.89 25.05
CA ILE A 111 -20.56 25.93 25.15
C ILE A 111 -19.86 26.11 23.80
N VAL A 112 -19.41 25.01 23.18
CA VAL A 112 -18.72 25.06 21.89
C VAL A 112 -19.64 25.63 20.78
N ALA A 113 -20.93 25.28 20.77
CA ALA A 113 -21.90 25.84 19.85
C ALA A 113 -22.07 27.36 20.00
N GLY A 114 -21.95 27.88 21.23
CA GLY A 114 -21.96 29.34 21.50
C GLY A 114 -20.67 30.04 21.04
N MET A 115 -19.53 29.37 21.10
CA MET A 115 -18.22 29.90 20.65
C MET A 115 -18.06 29.90 19.11
N GLN A 116 -18.61 28.91 18.42
CA GLN A 116 -18.42 28.71 16.95
C GLN A 116 -18.74 29.96 16.11
N PRO A 117 -19.86 30.68 16.30
CA PRO A 117 -20.16 31.85 15.48
C PRO A 117 -19.15 32.99 15.65
N GLN A 118 -18.50 33.06 16.81
CA GLN A 118 -17.53 34.12 17.16
C GLN A 118 -16.09 33.74 16.71
N LEU A 119 -15.85 32.45 16.42
CA LEU A 119 -14.55 31.89 16.02
C LEU A 119 -14.70 31.01 14.75
N PRO A 120 -15.26 31.54 13.65
CA PRO A 120 -15.62 30.73 12.47
C PRO A 120 -14.43 30.08 11.78
N ASP A 121 -13.27 30.70 11.83
CA ASP A 121 -12.05 30.22 11.20
C ASP A 121 -11.15 29.38 12.13
N ASN A 122 -11.56 29.22 13.40
CA ASN A 122 -10.78 28.44 14.36
C ASN A 122 -11.03 26.95 14.15
N LYS A 123 -10.04 26.27 13.56
CA LYS A 123 -10.12 24.84 13.23
C LYS A 123 -10.32 23.95 14.47
N GLN A 124 -9.76 24.32 15.63
CA GLN A 124 -9.87 23.50 16.83
C GLN A 124 -11.26 23.57 17.44
N VAL A 125 -11.89 24.75 17.45
CA VAL A 125 -13.29 24.90 17.87
C VAL A 125 -14.20 24.08 16.97
N GLN A 126 -13.96 24.11 15.66
CA GLN A 126 -14.71 23.30 14.70
C GLN A 126 -14.47 21.79 14.91
N GLU A 127 -13.22 21.37 15.12
CA GLU A 127 -12.89 19.97 15.37
C GLU A 127 -13.49 19.46 16.68
N LEU A 128 -13.48 20.29 17.72
CA LEU A 128 -14.12 19.96 19.00
C LEU A 128 -15.65 19.82 18.85
N ALA A 129 -16.30 20.71 18.10
CA ALA A 129 -17.72 20.59 17.79
C ALA A 129 -18.05 19.27 17.08
N TRP A 130 -17.20 18.86 16.14
CA TRP A 130 -17.32 17.55 15.49
C TRP A 130 -17.04 16.38 16.45
N ALA A 131 -16.09 16.52 17.35
CA ALA A 131 -15.75 15.49 18.33
C ALA A 131 -16.85 15.31 19.40
N LEU A 132 -17.62 16.37 19.68
CA LEU A 132 -18.76 16.31 20.60
C LEU A 132 -20.07 15.86 19.90
N ALA A 133 -20.07 15.73 18.57
CA ALA A 133 -21.24 15.26 17.83
C ALA A 133 -21.59 13.79 18.16
N PRO A 134 -22.85 13.37 18.10
CA PRO A 134 -23.28 12.01 18.41
C PRO A 134 -22.65 10.94 17.50
N ASP A 135 -22.30 11.31 16.26
CA ASP A 135 -21.68 10.45 15.26
C ASP A 135 -20.15 10.42 15.33
N ALA A 136 -19.54 11.05 16.35
CA ALA A 136 -18.09 11.08 16.54
C ALA A 136 -17.49 9.66 16.70
N TYR A 137 -16.37 9.43 16.04
CA TYR A 137 -15.69 8.13 15.98
C TYR A 137 -15.39 7.55 17.37
N TRP A 138 -14.82 8.33 18.30
CA TRP A 138 -14.46 7.86 19.64
C TRP A 138 -15.64 7.31 20.44
N ARG A 139 -16.87 7.81 20.18
CA ARG A 139 -18.13 7.37 20.81
C ARG A 139 -18.65 6.05 20.27
N GLN A 140 -18.17 5.63 19.09
CA GLN A 140 -18.73 4.46 18.41
C GLN A 140 -18.22 3.14 19.02
N ARG A 141 -19.01 2.07 18.84
CA ARG A 141 -18.62 0.71 19.23
C ARG A 141 -17.36 0.31 18.48
N ALA A 142 -16.46 -0.45 19.14
CA ALA A 142 -15.17 -0.83 18.59
C ALA A 142 -15.26 -1.50 17.20
N TRP A 143 -16.25 -2.38 16.97
CA TRP A 143 -16.43 -3.01 15.68
C TRP A 143 -16.70 -2.01 14.53
N LYS A 144 -17.47 -0.92 14.81
CA LYS A 144 -17.70 0.14 13.83
C LYS A 144 -16.42 0.88 13.50
N LYS A 145 -15.62 1.21 14.53
CA LYS A 145 -14.31 1.84 14.39
C LYS A 145 -13.39 0.99 13.51
N VAL A 146 -13.26 -0.30 13.84
CA VAL A 146 -12.45 -1.25 13.08
C VAL A 146 -12.95 -1.40 11.65
N ALA A 147 -14.27 -1.54 11.44
CA ALA A 147 -14.85 -1.68 10.10
C ALA A 147 -14.54 -0.47 9.22
N VAL A 148 -14.69 0.74 9.75
CA VAL A 148 -14.39 1.98 9.01
C VAL A 148 -12.90 2.06 8.63
N ILE A 149 -12.01 1.79 9.57
CA ILE A 149 -10.58 1.91 9.32
C ILE A 149 -10.06 0.75 8.42
N ALA A 150 -10.57 -0.46 8.60
CA ALA A 150 -10.19 -1.58 7.74
C ALA A 150 -10.72 -1.46 6.30
N ALA A 151 -11.75 -0.65 6.07
CA ALA A 151 -12.39 -0.54 4.76
C ALA A 151 -11.44 -0.03 3.67
N GLY A 152 -10.58 0.94 3.95
CA GLY A 152 -9.58 1.43 3.00
C GLY A 152 -8.64 0.32 2.51
N PRO A 153 -7.89 -0.33 3.40
CA PRO A 153 -7.05 -1.46 3.03
C PRO A 153 -7.81 -2.59 2.33
N LEU A 154 -9.01 -2.94 2.79
CA LEU A 154 -9.81 -4.01 2.18
C LEU A 154 -10.25 -3.66 0.75
N THR A 155 -10.62 -2.41 0.46
CA THR A 155 -10.95 -2.01 -0.92
C THR A 155 -9.73 -2.12 -1.84
N ASN A 156 -8.53 -1.85 -1.37
CA ASN A 156 -7.32 -2.03 -2.16
C ASN A 156 -6.98 -3.51 -2.40
N ILE A 157 -7.24 -4.41 -1.43
CA ILE A 157 -7.11 -5.85 -1.64
C ILE A 157 -8.11 -6.33 -2.71
N VAL A 158 -9.38 -5.91 -2.61
CA VAL A 158 -10.40 -6.25 -3.60
C VAL A 158 -10.03 -5.72 -4.98
N LEU A 159 -9.52 -4.50 -5.07
CA LEU A 159 -9.07 -3.92 -6.33
C LEU A 159 -7.87 -4.69 -6.91
N ALA A 160 -6.89 -5.06 -6.11
CA ALA A 160 -5.75 -5.88 -6.54
C ALA A 160 -6.22 -7.23 -7.11
N LEU A 161 -7.14 -7.92 -6.41
CA LEU A 161 -7.75 -9.16 -6.89
C LEU A 161 -8.48 -8.96 -8.22
N ALA A 162 -9.25 -7.87 -8.38
CA ALA A 162 -9.96 -7.57 -9.62
C ALA A 162 -8.98 -7.31 -10.78
N LEU A 163 -7.91 -6.54 -10.53
CA LEU A 163 -6.88 -6.25 -11.54
C LEU A 163 -6.14 -7.52 -11.97
N PHE A 164 -5.68 -8.34 -11.03
CA PHE A 164 -5.01 -9.61 -11.35
C PHE A 164 -5.93 -10.57 -12.09
N THR A 165 -7.18 -10.70 -11.63
CA THR A 165 -8.19 -11.53 -12.33
C THR A 165 -8.39 -11.04 -13.78
N GLY A 166 -8.55 -9.72 -13.98
CA GLY A 166 -8.69 -9.14 -15.29
C GLY A 166 -7.49 -9.39 -16.21
N VAL A 167 -6.27 -9.25 -15.68
CA VAL A 167 -5.04 -9.53 -16.44
C VAL A 167 -4.97 -11.00 -16.82
N TYR A 168 -5.24 -11.94 -15.91
CA TYR A 168 -5.25 -13.38 -16.21
C TYR A 168 -6.32 -13.78 -17.23
N MET A 169 -7.48 -13.07 -17.24
CA MET A 169 -8.54 -13.33 -18.23
C MET A 169 -8.19 -12.84 -19.64
N VAL A 170 -7.33 -11.82 -19.76
CA VAL A 170 -6.96 -11.29 -21.08
C VAL A 170 -5.83 -12.11 -21.70
N SER A 171 -4.79 -12.42 -20.94
CA SER A 171 -3.68 -13.25 -21.41
C SER A 171 -2.87 -13.78 -20.25
N GLN A 172 -2.24 -14.92 -20.46
CA GLN A 172 -1.21 -15.44 -19.59
C GLN A 172 0.17 -15.31 -20.24
N VAL A 173 1.20 -15.09 -19.43
CA VAL A 173 2.58 -15.26 -19.88
C VAL A 173 2.90 -16.75 -19.75
N GLU A 174 2.77 -17.48 -20.84
CA GLU A 174 3.24 -18.86 -20.92
C GLU A 174 4.76 -18.86 -21.10
N LEU A 175 5.47 -19.55 -20.22
CA LEU A 175 6.88 -19.77 -20.42
C LEU A 175 7.08 -20.61 -21.68
N THR A 176 7.88 -20.13 -22.60
CA THR A 176 8.28 -20.90 -23.77
C THR A 176 9.56 -21.70 -23.45
N ARG A 177 10.04 -22.47 -24.43
CA ARG A 177 11.36 -23.10 -24.34
C ARG A 177 12.43 -22.27 -25.04
N VAL A 178 12.12 -21.05 -25.46
CA VAL A 178 13.03 -20.18 -26.19
C VAL A 178 13.84 -19.33 -25.20
N VAL A 179 15.13 -19.30 -25.34
CA VAL A 179 16.02 -18.42 -24.60
C VAL A 179 15.79 -16.98 -25.07
N ASP A 180 15.42 -16.09 -24.16
CA ASP A 180 15.27 -14.67 -24.45
C ASP A 180 16.62 -13.97 -24.41
N ARG A 181 17.30 -14.08 -23.29
CA ARG A 181 18.59 -13.45 -23.06
C ARG A 181 19.53 -14.36 -22.28
N VAL A 182 20.81 -14.31 -22.64
CA VAL A 182 21.89 -14.99 -21.90
C VAL A 182 22.68 -13.94 -21.13
N LEU A 183 22.83 -14.15 -19.82
CA LEU A 183 23.55 -13.24 -18.95
C LEU A 183 25.06 -13.36 -19.18
N PRO A 184 25.79 -12.24 -19.39
CA PRO A 184 27.24 -12.27 -19.60
C PRO A 184 27.96 -12.83 -18.36
N HIS A 185 29.13 -13.41 -18.55
CA HIS A 185 29.98 -13.99 -17.50
C HIS A 185 29.32 -15.11 -16.67
N ARG A 186 28.22 -15.68 -17.14
CA ARG A 186 27.57 -16.85 -16.53
C ARG A 186 27.86 -18.14 -17.32
N PRO A 187 27.67 -19.31 -16.71
CA PRO A 187 27.99 -20.60 -17.36
C PRO A 187 27.30 -20.82 -18.71
N ALA A 188 26.08 -20.31 -18.88
CA ALA A 188 25.34 -20.44 -20.15
C ALA A 188 26.03 -19.68 -21.30
N ALA A 189 26.55 -18.47 -21.04
CA ALA A 189 27.29 -17.68 -22.02
C ALA A 189 28.63 -18.35 -22.38
N ALA A 190 29.37 -18.82 -21.38
CA ALA A 190 30.62 -19.50 -21.59
C ALA A 190 30.49 -20.80 -22.39
N ALA A 191 29.34 -21.47 -22.31
CA ALA A 191 29.05 -22.70 -23.06
C ALA A 191 28.49 -22.44 -24.46
N GLY A 192 28.27 -21.19 -24.86
CA GLY A 192 27.78 -20.83 -26.20
C GLY A 192 26.27 -20.93 -26.38
N LEU A 193 25.48 -20.86 -25.29
CA LEU A 193 24.03 -20.68 -25.38
C LEU A 193 23.74 -19.26 -25.93
N GLN A 194 22.72 -19.11 -26.80
CA GLN A 194 22.40 -17.86 -27.45
C GLN A 194 20.92 -17.50 -27.26
N GLY A 195 20.60 -16.21 -27.34
CA GLY A 195 19.23 -15.75 -27.45
C GLY A 195 18.58 -16.31 -28.72
N GLY A 196 17.32 -16.75 -28.65
CA GLY A 196 16.63 -17.44 -29.73
C GLY A 196 16.74 -18.96 -29.70
N ASP A 197 17.71 -19.55 -28.96
CA ASP A 197 17.81 -21.00 -28.82
C ASP A 197 16.56 -21.61 -28.20
N ARG A 198 15.99 -22.65 -28.81
CA ARG A 198 14.86 -23.39 -28.26
C ARG A 198 15.34 -24.62 -27.49
N ILE A 199 15.24 -24.62 -26.18
CA ILE A 199 15.65 -25.72 -25.31
C ILE A 199 14.79 -26.97 -25.59
N VAL A 200 15.42 -28.07 -25.94
CA VAL A 200 14.79 -29.36 -26.23
C VAL A 200 14.97 -30.33 -25.06
N ALA A 201 16.21 -30.41 -24.53
CA ALA A 201 16.54 -31.30 -23.43
C ALA A 201 17.57 -30.66 -22.48
N VAL A 202 17.53 -31.02 -21.20
CA VAL A 202 18.45 -30.63 -20.15
C VAL A 202 18.96 -31.91 -19.45
N ALA A 203 20.28 -32.07 -19.32
CA ALA A 203 20.91 -33.26 -18.71
C ALA A 203 20.36 -34.59 -19.27
N GLY A 204 20.19 -34.67 -20.59
CA GLY A 204 19.71 -35.87 -21.28
C GLY A 204 18.19 -36.07 -21.28
N HIS A 205 17.43 -35.25 -20.57
CA HIS A 205 15.97 -35.37 -20.46
C HIS A 205 15.25 -34.31 -21.29
N ARG A 206 14.25 -34.68 -22.09
CA ARG A 206 13.34 -33.73 -22.74
C ARG A 206 12.61 -32.92 -21.66
N VAL A 207 12.43 -31.64 -21.90
CA VAL A 207 11.85 -30.73 -20.91
C VAL A 207 10.68 -29.95 -21.46
N THR A 208 9.68 -29.70 -20.61
CA THR A 208 8.71 -28.63 -20.77
C THR A 208 9.29 -27.32 -20.22
N PRO A 209 8.72 -26.14 -20.54
CA PRO A 209 9.25 -24.87 -20.05
C PRO A 209 9.42 -24.83 -18.55
N VAL A 210 8.43 -25.30 -17.79
CA VAL A 210 8.42 -25.34 -16.30
C VAL A 210 9.48 -26.31 -15.75
N GLN A 211 9.83 -27.35 -16.49
CA GLN A 211 10.82 -28.34 -16.05
C GLN A 211 12.26 -27.89 -16.23
N ILE A 212 12.54 -26.87 -17.06
CA ILE A 212 13.91 -26.43 -17.36
C ILE A 212 14.66 -26.07 -16.07
N SER A 213 14.15 -25.10 -15.29
CA SER A 213 14.78 -24.67 -14.03
C SER A 213 14.89 -25.82 -13.02
N ARG A 214 13.85 -26.64 -12.91
CA ARG A 214 13.84 -27.79 -12.00
C ARG A 214 14.92 -28.80 -12.34
N ARG A 215 15.12 -29.08 -13.64
CA ARG A 215 16.16 -30.02 -14.11
C ARG A 215 17.57 -29.46 -13.91
N ILE A 216 17.77 -28.16 -14.16
CA ILE A 216 19.03 -27.46 -13.89
C ILE A 216 19.38 -27.55 -12.40
N ASN A 217 18.40 -27.23 -11.53
CA ASN A 217 18.60 -27.29 -10.09
C ASN A 217 18.93 -28.69 -9.59
N ALA A 218 18.30 -29.73 -10.16
CA ALA A 218 18.54 -31.13 -9.83
C ALA A 218 19.95 -31.63 -10.22
N THR A 219 20.72 -30.88 -10.99
CA THR A 219 22.13 -31.23 -11.29
C THR A 219 23.07 -31.03 -10.11
N HIS A 220 22.68 -30.21 -9.12
CA HIS A 220 23.49 -29.85 -7.96
C HIS A 220 24.91 -29.41 -8.31
N GLY A 221 25.06 -28.67 -9.43
CA GLY A 221 26.35 -28.18 -9.92
C GLY A 221 27.23 -29.24 -10.63
N ARG A 222 26.73 -30.46 -10.83
CA ARG A 222 27.41 -31.45 -11.67
C ARG A 222 27.39 -31.01 -13.14
N PRO A 223 28.41 -31.40 -13.93
CA PRO A 223 28.43 -31.09 -15.36
C PRO A 223 27.25 -31.73 -16.08
N PHE A 224 26.59 -30.97 -16.95
CA PHE A 224 25.51 -31.42 -17.79
C PHE A 224 25.48 -30.67 -19.13
N THR A 225 24.71 -31.17 -20.09
CA THR A 225 24.54 -30.54 -21.39
C THR A 225 23.08 -30.07 -21.58
N ILE A 226 22.92 -29.05 -22.40
CA ILE A 226 21.61 -28.58 -22.87
C ILE A 226 21.55 -28.83 -24.38
N VAL A 227 20.52 -29.53 -24.85
CA VAL A 227 20.27 -29.67 -26.29
C VAL A 227 19.28 -28.58 -26.68
N VAL A 228 19.67 -27.77 -27.64
CA VAL A 228 18.85 -26.69 -28.20
C VAL A 228 18.58 -26.93 -29.68
N GLN A 229 17.52 -26.31 -30.17
CA GLN A 229 17.24 -26.14 -31.60
C GLN A 229 17.60 -24.70 -31.95
N ARG A 230 18.57 -24.53 -32.85
CA ARG A 230 19.08 -23.27 -33.40
C ARG A 230 18.97 -23.33 -34.91
N GLU A 231 18.27 -22.40 -35.53
CA GLU A 231 18.07 -22.33 -36.97
C GLU A 231 17.63 -23.68 -37.61
N GLY A 232 16.76 -24.41 -36.91
CA GLY A 232 16.28 -25.70 -37.35
C GLY A 232 17.15 -26.91 -37.00
N HIS A 233 18.42 -26.72 -36.62
CA HIS A 233 19.38 -27.78 -36.29
C HIS A 233 19.45 -28.02 -34.78
N ARG A 234 19.75 -29.26 -34.38
CA ARG A 234 20.01 -29.59 -32.97
C ARG A 234 21.45 -29.34 -32.64
N VAL A 235 21.69 -28.51 -31.66
CA VAL A 235 23.02 -28.17 -31.14
C VAL A 235 23.11 -28.62 -29.67
N THR A 236 24.20 -29.27 -29.30
CA THR A 236 24.48 -29.62 -27.92
C THR A 236 25.38 -28.55 -27.33
N VAL A 237 24.91 -27.87 -26.31
CA VAL A 237 25.62 -26.80 -25.60
C VAL A 237 26.16 -27.34 -24.28
N GLY A 238 27.44 -27.12 -24.03
CA GLY A 238 28.12 -27.55 -22.79
C GLY A 238 29.34 -28.45 -23.05
N PRO A 239 29.89 -29.02 -21.96
CA PRO A 239 29.29 -29.18 -20.62
C PRO A 239 29.18 -27.88 -19.82
N LEU A 240 28.04 -27.68 -19.15
CA LEU A 240 27.77 -26.56 -18.23
C LEU A 240 27.85 -27.03 -16.78
N ARG A 241 28.22 -26.10 -15.88
CA ARG A 241 28.09 -26.31 -14.44
C ARG A 241 27.25 -25.20 -13.86
N ALA A 242 26.07 -25.53 -13.29
CA ALA A 242 25.24 -24.57 -12.63
C ALA A 242 25.94 -24.06 -11.34
N ARG A 243 25.84 -22.76 -11.06
CA ARG A 243 26.32 -22.13 -9.83
C ARG A 243 25.19 -21.97 -8.84
N LEU A 244 25.46 -22.19 -7.56
CA LEU A 244 24.51 -21.90 -6.50
C LEU A 244 24.33 -20.37 -6.40
N ASP A 245 23.13 -19.89 -6.59
CA ASP A 245 22.78 -18.48 -6.58
C ASP A 245 21.42 -18.33 -5.91
N GLN A 246 21.36 -17.60 -4.80
CA GLN A 246 20.14 -17.41 -3.98
C GLN A 246 19.41 -18.73 -3.66
N GLY A 247 20.13 -19.76 -3.23
CA GLY A 247 19.54 -21.05 -2.83
C GLY A 247 19.14 -21.98 -3.98
N ALA A 248 19.35 -21.60 -5.24
CA ALA A 248 19.07 -22.44 -6.41
C ALA A 248 20.28 -22.54 -7.36
N TYR A 249 20.42 -23.67 -8.04
CA TYR A 249 21.47 -23.86 -9.05
C TYR A 249 21.03 -23.21 -10.37
N ARG A 250 21.76 -22.21 -10.84
CA ARG A 250 21.47 -21.42 -12.04
C ARG A 250 22.64 -21.40 -13.01
N VAL A 251 22.37 -21.25 -14.32
CA VAL A 251 23.39 -21.14 -15.37
C VAL A 251 23.40 -19.75 -16.04
N GLY A 252 22.41 -18.89 -15.80
CA GLY A 252 22.39 -17.50 -16.22
C GLY A 252 21.82 -17.30 -17.63
N PHE A 253 20.56 -17.67 -17.85
CA PHE A 253 19.75 -17.24 -18.99
C PHE A 253 18.30 -17.00 -18.56
N GLU A 254 17.60 -16.22 -19.36
CA GLU A 254 16.16 -15.94 -19.22
C GLU A 254 15.41 -16.65 -20.33
N ILE A 255 14.21 -17.15 -20.03
CA ILE A 255 13.33 -17.81 -20.99
C ILE A 255 12.29 -16.80 -21.47
N LYS A 256 12.09 -16.74 -22.78
CA LYS A 256 11.08 -15.89 -23.39
C LYS A 256 9.68 -16.32 -22.94
N GLY A 257 8.91 -15.37 -22.43
CA GLY A 257 7.48 -15.52 -22.27
C GLY A 257 6.77 -15.33 -23.61
N ALA A 258 5.73 -16.09 -23.86
CA ALA A 258 4.77 -15.83 -24.94
C ALA A 258 3.41 -15.51 -24.32
N LEU A 259 2.66 -14.61 -24.97
CA LEU A 259 1.28 -14.37 -24.57
C LEU A 259 0.44 -15.57 -25.01
N GLY A 260 -0.06 -16.31 -24.04
CA GLY A 260 -1.03 -17.38 -24.22
C GLY A 260 -2.47 -16.85 -24.13
N PRO A 261 -3.47 -17.70 -24.43
CA PRO A 261 -4.87 -17.33 -24.26
C PRO A 261 -5.16 -17.01 -22.79
N GLY A 262 -6.12 -16.10 -22.58
CA GLY A 262 -6.60 -15.79 -21.22
C GLY A 262 -7.35 -16.96 -20.59
N GLU A 263 -7.44 -16.94 -19.27
CA GLU A 263 -8.15 -17.93 -18.48
C GLU A 263 -9.65 -17.65 -18.38
N SER A 264 -10.42 -18.70 -18.08
CA SER A 264 -11.80 -18.51 -17.62
C SER A 264 -11.84 -17.75 -16.28
N PHE A 265 -12.92 -17.02 -16.04
CA PHE A 265 -13.07 -16.23 -14.79
C PHE A 265 -12.81 -17.06 -13.50
N PRO A 266 -13.31 -18.29 -13.33
CA PRO A 266 -13.01 -19.07 -12.11
C PRO A 266 -11.53 -19.46 -11.98
N ALA A 267 -10.83 -19.74 -13.07
CA ALA A 267 -9.41 -20.05 -13.05
C ALA A 267 -8.59 -18.81 -12.74
N ALA A 268 -8.85 -17.71 -13.46
CA ALA A 268 -8.20 -16.41 -13.24
C ALA A 268 -8.38 -15.90 -11.83
N SER A 269 -9.59 -16.00 -11.24
CA SER A 269 -9.86 -15.59 -9.87
C SER A 269 -9.10 -16.43 -8.85
N ARG A 270 -9.03 -17.75 -9.06
CA ARG A 270 -8.25 -18.65 -8.19
C ARG A 270 -6.77 -18.30 -8.21
N ASP A 271 -6.22 -18.02 -9.39
CA ASP A 271 -4.80 -17.73 -9.53
C ASP A 271 -4.47 -16.30 -9.05
N ALA A 272 -5.40 -15.35 -9.18
CA ALA A 272 -5.33 -14.04 -8.54
C ALA A 272 -5.28 -14.15 -7.00
N VAL A 273 -6.11 -15.01 -6.41
CA VAL A 273 -6.09 -15.27 -4.94
C VAL A 273 -4.76 -15.92 -4.52
N ARG A 274 -4.25 -16.89 -5.28
CA ARG A 274 -2.95 -17.52 -5.00
C ARG A 274 -1.81 -16.51 -5.06
N LEU A 275 -1.80 -15.64 -6.08
CA LEU A 275 -0.80 -14.58 -6.20
C LEU A 275 -0.89 -13.61 -5.04
N THR A 276 -2.09 -13.15 -4.70
CA THR A 276 -2.33 -12.24 -3.57
C THR A 276 -1.81 -12.85 -2.27
N TRP A 277 -2.08 -14.13 -2.03
CA TRP A 277 -1.55 -14.84 -0.87
C TRP A 277 -0.02 -14.94 -0.87
N LEU A 278 0.57 -15.28 -2.02
CA LEU A 278 2.03 -15.37 -2.17
C LEU A 278 2.69 -14.02 -1.89
N VAL A 279 2.22 -12.96 -2.54
CA VAL A 279 2.77 -11.61 -2.34
C VAL A 279 2.59 -11.15 -0.89
N THR A 280 1.40 -11.38 -0.30
CA THR A 280 1.14 -11.05 1.10
C THR A 280 2.10 -11.78 2.04
N SER A 281 2.27 -13.10 1.86
CA SER A 281 3.14 -13.90 2.73
C SER A 281 4.62 -13.48 2.62
N GLU A 282 5.09 -13.19 1.42
CA GLU A 282 6.48 -12.71 1.23
C GLU A 282 6.66 -11.29 1.78
N THR A 283 5.68 -10.39 1.58
CA THR A 283 5.71 -9.04 2.16
C THR A 283 5.76 -9.09 3.69
N VAL A 284 4.93 -9.93 4.32
CA VAL A 284 4.94 -10.09 5.79
C VAL A 284 6.28 -10.65 6.28
N LYS A 285 6.87 -11.61 5.57
CA LYS A 285 8.21 -12.14 5.91
C LYS A 285 9.28 -11.06 5.77
N SER A 286 9.25 -10.27 4.69
CA SER A 286 10.20 -9.17 4.46
C SER A 286 10.09 -8.12 5.56
N ILE A 287 8.87 -7.72 5.93
CA ILE A 287 8.64 -6.78 7.04
C ILE A 287 9.14 -7.36 8.38
N ALA A 288 8.84 -8.64 8.65
CA ALA A 288 9.38 -9.32 9.85
C ALA A 288 10.91 -9.37 9.83
N GLY A 289 11.51 -9.59 8.66
CA GLY A 289 12.96 -9.57 8.46
C GLY A 289 13.62 -8.24 8.82
N LEU A 290 12.93 -7.11 8.63
CA LEU A 290 13.45 -5.78 9.02
C LEU A 290 13.73 -5.68 10.54
N PHE A 291 12.91 -6.32 11.36
CA PHE A 291 13.12 -6.35 12.82
C PHE A 291 14.30 -7.24 13.24
N VAL A 292 14.76 -8.12 12.35
CA VAL A 292 15.93 -9.01 12.57
C VAL A 292 17.16 -8.50 11.82
N GLY A 293 17.05 -7.34 11.15
CA GLY A 293 18.16 -6.72 10.41
C GLY A 293 18.42 -7.27 9.02
N THR A 294 17.45 -8.01 8.44
CA THR A 294 17.53 -8.55 7.08
C THR A 294 16.47 -7.87 6.18
N GLY A 295 16.67 -7.86 4.85
CA GLY A 295 15.66 -7.41 3.90
C GLY A 295 15.60 -5.89 3.66
N THR A 296 16.56 -5.11 4.11
CA THR A 296 16.59 -3.65 3.89
C THR A 296 16.84 -3.26 2.42
N GLN A 297 17.33 -4.18 1.61
CA GLN A 297 17.67 -3.96 0.19
C GLN A 297 16.44 -3.96 -0.73
N ASP A 298 15.32 -4.54 -0.27
CA ASP A 298 14.10 -4.70 -1.07
C ASP A 298 13.11 -3.54 -0.92
N ILE A 299 13.46 -2.50 -0.14
CA ILE A 299 12.61 -1.34 0.10
C ILE A 299 12.79 -0.33 -1.02
N SER A 300 11.70 -0.03 -1.75
CA SER A 300 11.64 1.04 -2.75
C SER A 300 10.93 2.28 -2.21
N SER A 301 11.36 3.46 -2.69
CA SER A 301 10.70 4.73 -2.38
C SER A 301 9.50 4.99 -3.31
N ALA A 302 8.74 6.05 -3.02
CA ALA A 302 7.69 6.53 -3.91
C ALA A 302 8.20 6.85 -5.33
N VAL A 303 9.46 7.28 -5.46
CA VAL A 303 10.11 7.54 -6.75
C VAL A 303 10.33 6.24 -7.52
N GLY A 304 10.79 5.18 -6.84
CA GLY A 304 10.93 3.85 -7.40
C GLY A 304 9.60 3.28 -7.90
N ILE A 305 8.53 3.41 -7.10
CA ILE A 305 7.18 2.99 -7.49
C ILE A 305 6.70 3.72 -8.76
N VAL A 306 6.83 5.04 -8.83
CA VAL A 306 6.47 5.80 -10.04
C VAL A 306 7.29 5.39 -11.24
N ARG A 307 8.59 5.10 -11.06
CA ARG A 307 9.48 4.64 -12.13
C ARG A 307 9.02 3.30 -12.69
N VAL A 308 8.81 2.30 -11.84
CA VAL A 308 8.36 0.95 -12.25
C VAL A 308 6.99 1.00 -12.91
N THR A 309 6.04 1.75 -12.33
CA THR A 309 4.69 1.93 -12.90
C THR A 309 4.74 2.63 -14.26
N SER A 310 5.60 3.65 -14.43
CA SER A 310 5.80 4.35 -15.70
C SER A 310 6.44 3.45 -16.76
N GLN A 311 7.37 2.58 -16.37
CA GLN A 311 8.01 1.63 -17.26
C GLN A 311 6.98 0.59 -17.73
N ALA A 312 6.20 0.02 -16.85
CA ALA A 312 5.14 -0.91 -17.16
C ALA A 312 4.11 -0.31 -18.13
N ALA A 313 3.71 0.96 -17.90
CA ALA A 313 2.80 1.69 -18.80
C ALA A 313 3.36 1.94 -20.23
N ARG A 314 4.68 1.83 -20.42
CA ARG A 314 5.32 1.89 -21.75
C ARG A 314 5.37 0.53 -22.44
N GLN A 315 5.37 -0.55 -21.68
CA GLN A 315 5.50 -1.90 -22.21
C GLN A 315 4.14 -2.42 -22.71
N SER A 316 3.14 -2.48 -21.84
CA SER A 316 1.79 -2.89 -22.20
C SER A 316 0.76 -2.42 -21.19
N VAL A 317 -0.52 -2.42 -21.59
CA VAL A 317 -1.64 -2.16 -20.65
C VAL A 317 -1.70 -3.25 -19.57
N GLN A 318 -1.38 -4.49 -19.91
CA GLN A 318 -1.39 -5.62 -18.98
C GLN A 318 -0.32 -5.47 -17.91
N ASP A 319 0.92 -5.14 -18.30
CA ASP A 319 2.01 -4.88 -17.35
C ASP A 319 1.68 -3.71 -16.42
N TYR A 320 1.05 -2.67 -16.98
CA TYR A 320 0.60 -1.54 -16.18
C TYR A 320 -0.47 -1.93 -15.14
N LEU A 321 -1.51 -2.67 -15.56
CA LEU A 321 -2.55 -3.15 -14.64
C LEU A 321 -2.00 -4.14 -13.60
N TRP A 322 -1.05 -4.99 -14.01
CA TRP A 322 -0.35 -5.89 -13.12
C TRP A 322 0.42 -5.13 -12.01
N VAL A 323 1.20 -4.14 -12.40
CA VAL A 323 1.95 -3.31 -11.45
C VAL A 323 1.01 -2.51 -10.56
N LEU A 324 -0.09 -1.96 -11.10
CA LEU A 324 -1.11 -1.29 -10.29
C LEU A 324 -1.74 -2.24 -9.25
N GLY A 325 -1.98 -3.49 -9.62
CA GLY A 325 -2.46 -4.52 -8.70
C GLY A 325 -1.47 -4.79 -7.56
N LEU A 326 -0.18 -4.92 -7.87
CA LEU A 326 0.88 -5.07 -6.87
C LEU A 326 0.99 -3.85 -5.95
N VAL A 327 0.94 -2.65 -6.51
CA VAL A 327 0.99 -1.40 -5.72
C VAL A 327 -0.26 -1.27 -4.83
N SER A 328 -1.44 -1.60 -5.34
CA SER A 328 -2.68 -1.60 -4.56
C SER A 328 -2.60 -2.56 -3.37
N LEU A 329 -2.11 -3.78 -3.60
CA LEU A 329 -1.90 -4.76 -2.53
C LEU A 329 -0.86 -4.31 -1.51
N SER A 330 0.26 -3.77 -1.98
CA SER A 330 1.32 -3.22 -1.11
C SER A 330 0.80 -2.07 -0.25
N LEU A 331 0.01 -1.16 -0.83
CA LEU A 331 -0.63 -0.06 -0.11
C LEU A 331 -1.57 -0.57 0.99
N ALA A 332 -2.36 -1.61 0.69
CA ALA A 332 -3.22 -2.25 1.67
C ALA A 332 -2.43 -2.85 2.84
N LEU A 333 -1.37 -3.61 2.54
CA LEU A 333 -0.56 -4.29 3.54
C LEU A 333 0.22 -3.30 4.42
N LEU A 334 0.79 -2.25 3.82
CA LEU A 334 1.47 -1.19 4.56
C LEU A 334 0.50 -0.46 5.49
N ASN A 335 -0.71 -0.12 5.01
CA ASN A 335 -1.71 0.53 5.84
C ASN A 335 -2.25 -0.37 6.97
N LEU A 336 -2.14 -1.69 6.86
CA LEU A 336 -2.50 -2.62 7.94
C LEU A 336 -1.41 -2.80 9.00
N LEU A 337 -0.23 -2.20 8.84
CA LEU A 337 0.80 -2.23 9.89
C LEU A 337 0.29 -1.60 11.19
N PRO A 338 0.58 -2.22 12.37
CA PRO A 338 0.07 -1.77 13.66
C PRO A 338 0.77 -0.52 14.19
N VAL A 339 0.95 0.50 13.34
CA VAL A 339 1.74 1.71 13.62
C VAL A 339 0.97 2.95 13.19
N LEU A 340 0.72 3.91 14.10
CA LEU A 340 0.18 5.23 13.72
C LEU A 340 1.24 6.01 12.91
N PRO A 341 0.85 6.79 11.91
CA PRO A 341 -0.51 7.22 11.55
C PRO A 341 -1.23 6.29 10.53
N LEU A 342 -0.77 5.05 10.32
CA LEU A 342 -1.39 4.12 9.39
C LEU A 342 -2.70 3.54 9.96
N ASP A 343 -3.56 3.02 9.10
CA ASP A 343 -4.86 2.47 9.47
C ASP A 343 -4.76 1.34 10.51
N GLY A 344 -3.79 0.44 10.35
CA GLY A 344 -3.54 -0.64 11.30
C GLY A 344 -3.26 -0.13 12.72
N GLY A 345 -2.58 1.02 12.85
CA GLY A 345 -2.37 1.69 14.13
C GLY A 345 -3.69 2.14 14.77
N HIS A 346 -4.61 2.71 13.99
CA HIS A 346 -5.95 3.08 14.46
C HIS A 346 -6.80 1.87 14.84
N ILE A 347 -6.66 0.75 14.11
CA ILE A 347 -7.31 -0.53 14.48
C ILE A 347 -6.79 -0.99 15.84
N VAL A 348 -5.48 -1.02 16.06
CA VAL A 348 -4.87 -1.41 17.33
C VAL A 348 -5.35 -0.51 18.47
N MET A 349 -5.34 0.83 18.26
CA MET A 349 -5.85 1.77 19.27
C MET A 349 -7.32 1.51 19.62
N SER A 350 -8.16 1.23 18.62
CA SER A 350 -9.60 0.92 18.84
C SER A 350 -9.81 -0.38 19.62
N VAL A 351 -8.97 -1.39 19.38
CA VAL A 351 -8.99 -2.65 20.14
C VAL A 351 -8.51 -2.43 21.58
N LEU A 352 -7.42 -1.68 21.77
CA LEU A 352 -6.90 -1.35 23.10
C LEU A 352 -7.89 -0.49 23.90
N GLU A 353 -8.59 0.47 23.28
CA GLU A 353 -9.67 1.22 23.90
C GLU A 353 -10.80 0.30 24.39
N ARG A 354 -11.15 -0.72 23.60
CA ARG A 354 -12.17 -1.71 23.98
C ARG A 354 -11.75 -2.55 25.19
N ILE A 355 -10.47 -2.95 25.24
CA ILE A 355 -9.92 -3.72 26.38
C ILE A 355 -9.83 -2.85 27.62
N ARG A 356 -9.38 -1.60 27.47
CA ARG A 356 -9.21 -0.64 28.59
C ARG A 356 -10.54 -0.11 29.12
N GLY A 357 -11.62 -0.17 28.34
CA GLY A 357 -12.95 0.37 28.68
C GLY A 357 -13.09 1.88 28.53
N ARG A 358 -12.06 2.61 28.05
CA ARG A 358 -12.09 4.07 27.82
C ARG A 358 -11.27 4.48 26.60
N ALA A 359 -11.71 5.55 25.94
CA ALA A 359 -11.01 6.15 24.80
C ALA A 359 -9.67 6.79 25.23
N PHE A 360 -8.70 6.78 24.31
CA PHE A 360 -7.44 7.49 24.51
C PHE A 360 -7.60 8.99 24.23
N SER A 361 -6.81 9.80 24.94
CA SER A 361 -6.71 11.24 24.71
C SER A 361 -5.93 11.55 23.44
N GLN A 362 -6.09 12.77 22.91
CA GLN A 362 -5.30 13.29 21.81
C GLN A 362 -3.79 13.18 22.06
N LEU A 363 -3.34 13.47 23.26
CA LEU A 363 -1.93 13.38 23.64
C LEU A 363 -1.38 11.95 23.50
N ALA A 364 -2.15 10.93 23.87
CA ALA A 364 -1.76 9.54 23.66
C ALA A 364 -1.59 9.21 22.18
N TYR A 365 -2.58 9.58 21.34
CA TYR A 365 -2.50 9.43 19.89
C TYR A 365 -1.27 10.14 19.31
N MET A 366 -1.00 11.39 19.72
CA MET A 366 0.18 12.14 19.27
C MET A 366 1.49 11.46 19.60
N ARG A 367 1.64 10.93 20.84
CA ARG A 367 2.85 10.20 21.26
C ARG A 367 3.07 8.92 20.43
N TYR A 368 2.04 8.13 20.24
CA TYR A 368 2.13 6.92 19.40
C TYR A 368 2.38 7.26 17.92
N SER A 369 1.75 8.31 17.40
CA SER A 369 1.99 8.78 16.03
C SER A 369 3.42 9.29 15.84
N ALA A 370 4.03 9.92 16.83
CA ALA A 370 5.42 10.39 16.74
C ALA A 370 6.40 9.21 16.56
N VAL A 371 6.19 8.10 17.28
CA VAL A 371 7.00 6.88 17.13
C VAL A 371 6.82 6.29 15.73
N GLY A 372 5.57 6.18 15.27
CA GLY A 372 5.28 5.64 13.94
C GLY A 372 5.80 6.52 12.81
N LEU A 373 5.71 7.84 12.96
CA LEU A 373 6.26 8.79 11.98
C LEU A 373 7.79 8.69 11.89
N ALA A 374 8.47 8.51 13.03
CA ALA A 374 9.92 8.30 13.04
C ALA A 374 10.31 7.00 12.31
N LEU A 375 9.56 5.90 12.54
CA LEU A 375 9.76 4.65 11.81
C LEU A 375 9.49 4.82 10.31
N PHE A 376 8.39 5.50 9.95
CA PHE A 376 8.06 5.77 8.54
C PHE A 376 9.14 6.61 7.85
N ALA A 377 9.63 7.67 8.50
CA ALA A 377 10.71 8.50 7.98
C ALA A 377 12.01 7.70 7.79
N PHE A 378 12.31 6.77 8.70
CA PHE A 378 13.45 5.87 8.58
C PHE A 378 13.30 4.92 7.39
N LEU A 379 12.12 4.31 7.19
CA LEU A 379 11.86 3.43 6.04
C LEU A 379 11.90 4.20 4.71
N LEU A 380 11.37 5.43 4.68
CA LEU A 380 11.45 6.31 3.52
C LEU A 380 12.90 6.65 3.17
N TYR A 381 13.72 6.95 4.18
CA TYR A 381 15.16 7.19 4.00
C TYR A 381 15.86 5.97 3.41
N LEU A 382 15.58 4.77 3.93
CA LEU A 382 16.14 3.51 3.41
C LEU A 382 15.73 3.29 1.95
N GLY A 383 14.45 3.46 1.62
CA GLY A 383 13.95 3.31 0.26
C GLY A 383 14.59 4.30 -0.70
N LEU A 384 14.67 5.57 -0.31
CA LEU A 384 15.31 6.60 -1.13
C LEU A 384 16.81 6.32 -1.34
N ARG A 385 17.51 5.92 -0.30
CA ARG A 385 18.91 5.50 -0.39
C ARG A 385 19.07 4.33 -1.37
N ASN A 386 18.25 3.29 -1.27
CA ASN A 386 18.30 2.14 -2.17
C ASN A 386 18.05 2.54 -3.64
N ASP A 387 17.04 3.38 -3.89
CA ASP A 387 16.72 3.85 -5.25
C ASP A 387 17.82 4.73 -5.85
N LEU A 388 18.58 5.46 -5.03
CA LEU A 388 19.70 6.29 -5.47
C LEU A 388 20.99 5.48 -5.65
N THR A 389 21.24 4.48 -4.80
CA THR A 389 22.47 3.66 -4.85
C THR A 389 22.32 2.43 -5.72
N GLY A 390 21.13 1.85 -5.86
CA GLY A 390 20.86 0.67 -6.69
C GLY A 390 20.78 0.95 -8.20
N GLY A 391 20.83 2.21 -8.63
CA GLY A 391 20.87 2.60 -10.04
C GLY A 391 22.21 2.37 -10.74
N ASN A 392 23.22 1.84 -10.05
CA ASN A 392 24.57 1.61 -10.56
C ASN A 392 25.00 0.13 -10.56
N SER A 393 24.06 -0.83 -10.46
CA SER A 393 24.36 -2.27 -10.52
C SER A 393 23.60 -2.98 -11.63
#